data_8f04fcf9a43e29369e60a11175a02283
#
_entry.id   8f04fcf9a43e29369e60a11175a02283
#
_cell.length_a   1.000
_cell.length_b   1.000
_cell.length_c   1.000
_cell.angle_alpha   90.00
_cell.angle_beta   90.00
_cell.angle_gamma   90.00
#
_symmetry.space_group_name_H-M   'P 1'
#
loop_
_entity.id
_entity.type
_entity.pdbx_description
1 polymer ?
#
loop_
_entity_poly.entity_id
_entity_poly.type
_entity_poly.pdbx_seq_one_letter_code
_entity_poly.pdbx_strand_id
1 'polypeptide(L)'
;MKYAVLFRKTATGYSAHVPDLPGCVAAGATMEETSELMRKAIQMHLAGMREDGDPIPEPNTIAEYILGRLTAILAHDKHVNR
;
A
#
# COMPACT_ATOMS: atom_id res chain seq x y z
N MET A 1 -13.38 -3.11 9.62
CA MET A 1 -12.45 -2.01 9.34
C MET A 1 -11.76 -2.24 8.00
N LYS A 2 -11.54 -1.18 7.25
CA LYS A 2 -10.89 -1.27 5.95
C LYS A 2 -9.58 -0.52 5.99
N TYR A 3 -8.49 -1.21 5.71
CA TYR A 3 -7.18 -0.59 5.63
C TYR A 3 -6.79 -0.38 4.18
N ALA A 4 -6.16 0.75 3.88
CA ALA A 4 -5.58 0.98 2.58
C ALA A 4 -4.36 0.08 2.41
N VAL A 5 -4.26 -0.57 1.25
CA VAL A 5 -3.13 -1.42 0.91
C VAL A 5 -2.51 -0.85 -0.36
N LEU A 6 -1.22 -0.62 -0.33
CA LEU A 6 -0.51 -0.04 -1.47
C LEU A 6 0.35 -1.11 -2.11
N PHE A 7 0.24 -1.22 -3.42
CA PHE A 7 0.97 -2.19 -4.21
C PHE A 7 2.04 -1.50 -5.03
N ARG A 8 3.13 -2.19 -5.24
CA ARG A 8 4.22 -1.70 -6.08
C ARG A 8 4.68 -2.83 -6.99
N LYS A 9 4.88 -2.53 -8.26
CA LYS A 9 5.47 -3.48 -9.18
C LYS A 9 6.95 -3.65 -8.85
N THR A 10 7.41 -4.89 -8.87
CA THR A 10 8.82 -5.21 -8.68
C THR A 10 9.35 -5.90 -9.92
N ALA A 11 10.64 -6.23 -9.93
CA ALA A 11 11.25 -6.88 -11.08
C ALA A 11 10.61 -8.23 -11.40
N THR A 12 10.12 -8.94 -10.36
CA THR A 12 9.61 -10.29 -10.54
C THR A 12 8.14 -10.45 -10.18
N GLY A 13 7.48 -9.37 -9.77
CA GLY A 13 6.08 -9.48 -9.37
C GLY A 13 5.60 -8.20 -8.72
N TYR A 14 5.02 -8.35 -7.54
CA TYR A 14 4.43 -7.23 -6.81
C TYR A 14 4.75 -7.33 -5.33
N SER A 15 4.86 -6.20 -4.68
CA SER A 15 4.92 -6.13 -3.23
C SER A 15 3.79 -5.23 -2.75
N ALA A 16 3.40 -5.40 -1.48
CA ALA A 16 2.31 -4.61 -0.93
C ALA A 16 2.58 -4.35 0.54
N HIS A 17 2.04 -3.25 1.03
CA HIS A 17 2.14 -2.94 2.45
C HIS A 17 0.91 -2.17 2.90
N VAL A 18 0.68 -2.18 4.20
CA VAL A 18 -0.44 -1.47 4.82
C VAL A 18 0.14 -0.30 5.60
N PRO A 19 -0.05 0.95 5.12
CA PRO A 19 0.54 2.10 5.83
C PRO A 19 0.15 2.19 7.30
N ASP A 20 -1.09 1.84 7.62
CA ASP A 20 -1.56 1.97 9.01
C ASP A 20 -1.18 0.80 9.89
N LEU A 21 -0.58 -0.25 9.32
CA LEU A 21 -0.12 -1.42 10.09
C LEU A 21 1.34 -1.65 9.78
N PRO A 22 2.25 -0.96 10.51
CA PRO A 22 3.69 -1.10 10.22
C PRO A 22 4.15 -2.55 10.32
N GLY A 23 4.94 -2.96 9.35
CA GLY A 23 5.42 -4.32 9.28
C GLY A 23 4.50 -5.30 8.59
N CYS A 24 3.30 -4.88 8.22
CA CYS A 24 2.35 -5.76 7.53
C CYS A 24 2.61 -5.64 6.03
N VAL A 25 3.33 -6.60 5.48
CA VAL A 25 3.78 -6.57 4.08
C VAL A 25 3.60 -7.96 3.45
N ALA A 26 3.56 -7.98 2.13
CA ALA A 26 3.49 -9.23 1.39
C ALA A 26 4.07 -9.01 0.00
N ALA A 27 4.45 -10.12 -0.66
CA ALA A 27 4.95 -10.08 -2.03
C ALA A 27 4.48 -11.32 -2.74
N GLY A 28 4.23 -11.20 -4.03
CA GLY A 28 3.78 -12.31 -4.84
C GLY A 28 4.08 -12.07 -6.31
N ALA A 29 3.85 -13.07 -7.12
CA ALA A 29 4.15 -13.00 -8.55
C ALA A 29 3.08 -12.23 -9.33
N THR A 30 1.84 -12.23 -8.85
CA THR A 30 0.74 -11.54 -9.52
C THR A 30 0.03 -10.65 -8.51
N MET A 31 -0.79 -9.72 -9.04
CA MET A 31 -1.63 -8.87 -8.18
C MET A 31 -2.58 -9.73 -7.34
N GLU A 32 -3.19 -10.72 -7.97
CA GLU A 32 -4.16 -11.57 -7.28
C GLU A 32 -3.49 -12.32 -6.13
N GLU A 33 -2.33 -12.89 -6.42
CA GLU A 33 -1.60 -13.63 -5.39
C GLU A 33 -1.19 -12.70 -4.24
N THR A 34 -0.65 -11.54 -4.59
CA THR A 34 -0.21 -10.59 -3.59
C THR A 34 -1.38 -10.09 -2.73
N SER A 35 -2.52 -9.85 -3.37
CA SER A 35 -3.73 -9.41 -2.68
C SER A 35 -4.21 -10.48 -1.69
N GLU A 36 -4.19 -11.73 -2.10
CA GLU A 36 -4.61 -12.81 -1.23
C GLU A 36 -3.66 -12.97 -0.04
N LEU A 37 -2.36 -12.88 -0.30
CA LEU A 37 -1.37 -12.93 0.78
C LEU A 37 -1.55 -11.77 1.74
N MET A 38 -1.91 -10.60 1.20
CA MET A 38 -2.13 -9.42 2.03
C MET A 38 -3.33 -9.60 2.95
N ARG A 39 -4.41 -10.20 2.45
CA ARG A 39 -5.58 -10.47 3.30
C ARG A 39 -5.18 -11.32 4.50
N LYS A 40 -4.42 -12.37 4.24
CA LYS A 40 -3.96 -13.24 5.32
C LYS A 40 -3.00 -12.52 6.26
N ALA A 41 -2.12 -11.71 5.70
CA ALA A 41 -1.15 -10.97 6.51
C ALA A 41 -1.84 -10.00 7.45
N ILE A 42 -2.87 -9.30 6.97
CA ILE A 42 -3.62 -8.37 7.80
C ILE A 42 -4.31 -9.12 8.94
N GLN A 43 -4.96 -10.24 8.62
CA GLN A 43 -5.65 -11.01 9.63
C GLN A 43 -4.70 -11.51 10.71
N MET A 44 -3.55 -12.02 10.30
CA MET A 44 -2.56 -12.51 11.25
C MET A 44 -1.96 -11.37 12.08
N HIS A 45 -1.73 -10.23 11.43
CA HIS A 45 -1.16 -9.07 12.11
C HIS A 45 -2.10 -8.57 13.21
N LEU A 46 -3.39 -8.44 12.86
CA LEU A 46 -4.38 -7.96 13.83
C LEU A 46 -4.60 -8.96 14.94
N ALA A 47 -4.61 -10.26 14.61
CA ALA A 47 -4.76 -11.28 15.63
C ALA A 47 -3.60 -11.26 16.60
N GLY A 48 -2.38 -11.08 16.10
CA GLY A 48 -1.20 -10.99 16.96
C GLY A 48 -1.26 -9.78 17.87
N MET A 49 -1.69 -8.64 17.34
CA MET A 49 -1.83 -7.44 18.17
C MET A 49 -2.85 -7.63 19.25
N ARG A 50 -3.98 -8.28 18.92
CA ARG A 50 -5.01 -8.52 19.91
C ARG A 50 -4.50 -9.44 21.03
N GLU A 51 -3.76 -10.47 20.65
CA GLU A 51 -3.19 -11.38 21.65
C GLU A 51 -2.22 -10.67 22.57
N ASP A 52 -1.45 -9.75 22.02
CA ASP A 52 -0.46 -9.01 22.79
C ASP A 52 -1.05 -7.86 23.58
N GLY A 53 -2.35 -7.59 23.41
CA GLY A 53 -2.99 -6.47 24.07
C GLY A 53 -2.63 -5.13 23.45
N ASP A 54 -2.08 -5.11 22.25
CA ASP A 54 -1.73 -3.87 21.58
C ASP A 54 -2.98 -3.17 21.03
N PRO A 55 -3.02 -1.84 21.05
CA PRO A 55 -4.14 -1.14 20.44
C PRO A 55 -4.20 -1.39 18.94
N ILE A 56 -5.38 -1.68 18.43
CA ILE A 56 -5.59 -1.87 16.99
C ILE A 56 -5.68 -0.49 16.34
N PRO A 57 -4.79 -0.17 15.40
CA PRO A 57 -4.82 1.16 14.76
C PRO A 57 -6.10 1.39 13.97
N GLU A 58 -6.61 2.60 14.05
CA GLU A 58 -7.72 3.01 13.20
C GLU A 58 -7.22 3.22 11.79
N PRO A 59 -8.00 2.86 10.77
CA PRO A 59 -7.60 3.13 9.37
C PRO A 59 -7.64 4.63 9.10
N ASN A 60 -6.48 5.23 8.96
CA ASN A 60 -6.36 6.67 8.72
C ASN A 60 -5.91 7.02 7.31
N THR A 61 -5.29 6.07 6.62
CA THR A 61 -4.74 6.34 5.29
C THR A 61 -5.85 6.28 4.25
N ILE A 62 -5.89 7.29 3.42
CA ILE A 62 -6.82 7.37 2.30
C ILE A 62 -6.00 7.37 1.03
N ALA A 63 -6.35 6.50 0.07
CA ALA A 63 -5.65 6.40 -1.19
C ALA A 63 -6.53 6.93 -2.31
N GLU A 64 -5.93 7.67 -3.21
CA GLU A 64 -6.64 8.22 -4.35
C GLU A 64 -5.74 8.14 -5.58
N TYR A 65 -6.32 7.85 -6.73
CA TYR A 65 -5.60 7.84 -7.99
C TYR A 65 -5.90 9.13 -8.71
N ILE A 66 -4.86 9.89 -9.03
CA ILE A 66 -5.02 11.17 -9.70
C ILE A 66 -4.30 11.10 -11.03
N LEU A 67 -4.97 11.54 -12.08
CA LEU A 67 -4.42 11.51 -13.42
C LEU A 67 -3.21 12.44 -13.51
N GLY A 68 -2.06 11.87 -13.84
CA GLY A 68 -0.88 12.65 -14.16
C GLY A 68 -0.94 13.01 -15.62
N ARG A 69 -0.75 14.28 -15.92
CA ARG A 69 -0.82 14.75 -17.29
C ARG A 69 0.48 15.44 -17.67
N LEU A 70 1.11 14.91 -18.68
CA LEU A 70 2.32 15.51 -19.20
C LEU A 70 1.96 16.32 -20.45
N THR A 71 2.23 17.62 -20.41
CA THR A 71 1.95 18.47 -21.56
C THR A 71 3.22 19.14 -22.02
N ALA A 72 3.21 19.61 -23.27
CA ALA A 72 4.37 20.28 -23.82
C ALA A 72 4.70 21.57 -23.08
N ILE A 73 3.70 22.18 -22.54
CA ILE A 73 3.90 23.44 -21.81
C ILE A 73 4.78 23.26 -20.58
N LEU A 74 4.70 22.10 -19.96
CA LEU A 74 5.51 21.85 -18.79
C LEU A 74 6.99 21.84 -19.11
N ALA A 75 7.32 21.76 -20.38
CA ALA A 75 8.72 21.71 -20.77
C ALA A 75 9.46 22.97 -20.38
N HIS A 76 8.80 24.10 -20.31
CA HIS A 76 9.52 25.27 -19.88
C HIS A 76 9.29 25.59 -18.41
N ASP A 77 8.58 24.77 -17.74
CA ASP A 77 8.44 24.91 -16.30
C ASP A 77 9.24 23.87 -15.59
N LYS A 78 10.33 23.49 -16.15
CA LYS A 78 11.12 22.42 -15.62
C LYS A 78 11.64 22.71 -14.23
N HIS A 79 11.63 23.94 -13.87
CA HIS A 79 12.08 24.29 -12.53
C HIS A 79 10.97 24.15 -11.51
N VAL A 80 9.83 23.86 -12.00
CA VAL A 80 8.71 23.74 -11.11
C VAL A 80 8.75 22.42 -10.46
N ASN A 81 8.67 21.98 -10.28
CA ASN A 81 8.45 20.83 -9.99
C ASN A 81 8.97 20.00 -9.47
N ARG A 82 8.89 20.00 -9.41
CA ARG A 82 9.19 19.06 -9.13
C ARG A 82 9.14 18.63 -8.22
#